data_20c8eac400c2e759c843c0877c4030d7
#
_entry.id   20c8eac400c2e759c843c0877c4030d7
#
_cell.length_a   1.000
_cell.length_b   1.000
_cell.length_c   1.000
_cell.angle_alpha   90.00
_cell.angle_beta   90.00
_cell.angle_gamma   90.00
#
_symmetry.space_group_name_H-M   'P 1'
#
loop_
_entity.id
_entity.type
_entity.pdbx_description
1 polymer ?
#
loop_
_entity_poly.entity_id
_entity_poly.type
_entity_poly.pdbx_seq_one_letter_code
_entity_poly.pdbx_strand_id
1 'polypeptide(L)'
;ETISEKDLETYKSTSDALQTLATEEADKVYAKFYKVMYPTVVLASKGDKATIQDQMKLYNPEFIKEYGAVIDETIEFEKKSGKKVYTDELILEKADFKQGINTLALSLNSASKFKEASAAFYSLYTFDPKNEGKSLQNAAILAVQANDYKLGQKLYEELNNSDYLKNGVIYTAINKASGSEEEFNSKEERSKYISLGTHEKP
;
A
#
# COMPACT_ATOMS: atom_id res chain seq x y z
N GLU A 1 -14.17 0.76 -21.25
CA GLU A 1 -13.39 1.32 -22.40
C GLU A 1 -11.93 0.93 -22.22
N THR A 2 -11.25 0.62 -23.35
CA THR A 2 -9.83 0.25 -23.30
C THR A 2 -9.00 1.53 -23.44
N ILE A 3 -8.09 1.78 -22.50
CA ILE A 3 -7.18 2.92 -22.54
C ILE A 3 -6.15 2.69 -23.65
N SER A 4 -6.09 3.58 -24.65
CA SER A 4 -5.15 3.49 -25.78
C SER A 4 -3.79 4.14 -25.43
N GLU A 5 -2.76 3.85 -26.24
CA GLU A 5 -1.45 4.51 -26.11
C GLU A 5 -1.58 6.05 -26.25
N LYS A 6 -2.43 6.51 -27.16
CA LYS A 6 -2.69 7.93 -27.34
C LYS A 6 -3.32 8.57 -26.08
N ASP A 7 -4.21 7.85 -25.39
CA ASP A 7 -4.79 8.33 -24.13
C ASP A 7 -3.72 8.47 -23.04
N LEU A 8 -2.79 7.51 -22.97
CA LEU A 8 -1.66 7.56 -22.05
C LEU A 8 -0.71 8.73 -22.34
N GLU A 9 -0.39 8.97 -23.62
CA GLU A 9 0.43 10.11 -24.03
C GLU A 9 -0.26 11.44 -23.69
N THR A 10 -1.56 11.53 -23.97
CA THR A 10 -2.37 12.70 -23.67
C THR A 10 -2.45 12.94 -22.16
N TYR A 11 -2.69 11.89 -21.37
CA TYR A 11 -2.72 11.97 -19.91
C TYR A 11 -1.38 12.50 -19.39
N LYS A 12 -0.27 11.88 -19.82
CA LYS A 12 1.07 12.26 -19.39
C LYS A 12 1.39 13.71 -19.71
N SER A 13 1.22 14.12 -20.96
CA SER A 13 1.52 15.50 -21.39
C SER A 13 0.67 16.54 -20.68
N THR A 14 -0.61 16.25 -20.45
CA THR A 14 -1.53 17.14 -19.72
C THR A 14 -1.16 17.22 -18.24
N SER A 15 -0.91 16.11 -17.59
CA SER A 15 -0.52 16.11 -16.18
C SER A 15 0.84 16.79 -15.92
N ASP A 16 1.80 16.64 -16.85
CA ASP A 16 3.08 17.35 -16.80
C ASP A 16 2.90 18.88 -17.00
N ALA A 17 2.04 19.28 -17.94
CA ALA A 17 1.72 20.70 -18.18
C ALA A 17 1.05 21.36 -16.96
N LEU A 18 0.15 20.66 -16.27
CA LEU A 18 -0.51 21.14 -15.06
C LEU A 18 0.50 21.50 -13.96
N GLN A 19 1.64 20.81 -13.85
CA GLN A 19 2.67 21.12 -12.85
C GLN A 19 3.21 22.56 -13.01
N THR A 20 3.27 23.07 -14.21
CA THR A 20 3.81 24.42 -14.51
C THR A 20 2.74 25.49 -14.55
N LEU A 21 1.49 25.12 -14.84
CA LEU A 21 0.37 26.04 -14.95
C LEU A 21 -0.37 26.27 -13.62
N ALA A 22 -0.22 25.36 -12.66
CA ALA A 22 -0.88 25.43 -11.36
C ALA A 22 -0.36 26.60 -10.54
N THR A 23 -1.21 27.58 -10.25
CA THR A 23 -0.90 28.77 -9.45
C THR A 23 -1.56 28.74 -8.09
N GLU A 24 -2.85 28.40 -8.06
CA GLU A 24 -3.64 28.31 -6.85
C GLU A 24 -3.34 27.03 -6.05
N GLU A 25 -3.62 27.03 -4.74
CA GLU A 25 -3.40 25.86 -3.88
C GLU A 25 -4.15 24.63 -4.37
N ALA A 26 -5.41 24.78 -4.75
CA ALA A 26 -6.21 23.68 -5.31
C ALA A 26 -5.59 23.10 -6.57
N ASP A 27 -5.16 23.96 -7.50
CA ASP A 27 -4.55 23.53 -8.75
C ASP A 27 -3.26 22.74 -8.49
N LYS A 28 -2.44 23.18 -7.53
CA LYS A 28 -1.18 22.50 -7.15
C LYS A 28 -1.44 21.13 -6.55
N VAL A 29 -2.45 20.99 -5.69
CA VAL A 29 -2.82 19.71 -5.09
C VAL A 29 -3.29 18.73 -6.19
N TYR A 30 -4.23 19.15 -7.03
CA TYR A 30 -4.73 18.29 -8.10
C TYR A 30 -3.69 18.01 -9.21
N ALA A 31 -2.79 18.95 -9.51
CA ALA A 31 -1.69 18.69 -10.41
C ALA A 31 -0.78 17.56 -9.92
N LYS A 32 -0.38 17.58 -8.63
CA LYS A 32 0.39 16.49 -8.02
C LYS A 32 -0.39 15.17 -8.08
N PHE A 33 -1.67 15.21 -7.75
CA PHE A 33 -2.55 14.05 -7.79
C PHE A 33 -2.58 13.40 -9.18
N TYR A 34 -2.90 14.16 -10.22
CA TYR A 34 -2.93 13.61 -11.59
C TYR A 34 -1.56 13.09 -12.03
N LYS A 35 -0.48 13.72 -11.63
CA LYS A 35 0.87 13.24 -11.97
C LYS A 35 1.19 11.91 -11.32
N VAL A 36 0.90 11.77 -10.02
CA VAL A 36 1.20 10.52 -9.30
C VAL A 36 0.32 9.36 -9.73
N MET A 37 -0.87 9.62 -10.27
CA MET A 37 -1.78 8.60 -10.79
C MET A 37 -1.31 7.98 -12.12
N TYR A 38 -0.42 8.61 -12.88
CA TYR A 38 -0.04 8.14 -14.21
C TYR A 38 0.44 6.68 -14.25
N PRO A 39 1.34 6.19 -13.34
CA PRO A 39 1.75 4.79 -13.34
C PRO A 39 0.60 3.81 -13.09
N THR A 40 -0.39 4.17 -12.29
CA THR A 40 -1.58 3.32 -12.05
C THR A 40 -2.44 3.23 -13.31
N VAL A 41 -2.61 4.34 -14.03
CA VAL A 41 -3.32 4.38 -15.32
C VAL A 41 -2.60 3.53 -16.36
N VAL A 42 -1.26 3.57 -16.40
CA VAL A 42 -0.44 2.71 -17.27
C VAL A 42 -0.65 1.24 -16.94
N LEU A 43 -0.67 0.86 -15.66
CA LEU A 43 -0.95 -0.53 -15.28
C LEU A 43 -2.37 -0.94 -15.67
N ALA A 44 -3.36 -0.09 -15.40
CA ALA A 44 -4.76 -0.33 -15.74
C ALA A 44 -4.98 -0.50 -17.25
N SER A 45 -4.24 0.23 -18.11
CA SER A 45 -4.33 0.11 -19.56
C SER A 45 -3.93 -1.27 -20.09
N LYS A 46 -3.14 -2.03 -19.33
CA LYS A 46 -2.73 -3.39 -19.69
C LYS A 46 -3.83 -4.43 -19.42
N GLY A 47 -4.78 -4.13 -18.52
CA GLY A 47 -5.84 -5.05 -18.15
C GLY A 47 -5.29 -6.44 -17.76
N ASP A 48 -5.89 -7.49 -18.33
CA ASP A 48 -5.48 -8.90 -18.09
C ASP A 48 -4.07 -9.24 -18.60
N LYS A 49 -3.45 -8.35 -19.38
CA LYS A 49 -2.08 -8.53 -19.87
C LYS A 49 -1.02 -8.01 -18.89
N ALA A 50 -1.43 -7.39 -17.79
CA ALA A 50 -0.51 -6.92 -16.77
C ALA A 50 0.27 -8.09 -16.15
N THR A 51 1.59 -7.98 -16.17
CA THR A 51 2.49 -9.01 -15.61
C THR A 51 2.84 -8.73 -14.17
N ILE A 52 3.34 -9.74 -13.45
CA ILE A 52 3.91 -9.54 -12.10
C ILE A 52 5.03 -8.48 -12.14
N GLN A 53 5.83 -8.43 -13.20
CA GLN A 53 6.88 -7.41 -13.33
C GLN A 53 6.31 -5.99 -13.46
N ASP A 54 5.19 -5.83 -14.14
CA ASP A 54 4.51 -4.53 -14.23
C ASP A 54 3.98 -4.10 -12.86
N GLN A 55 3.40 -5.02 -12.11
CA GLN A 55 2.94 -4.77 -10.73
C GLN A 55 4.12 -4.43 -9.80
N MET A 56 5.23 -5.14 -9.89
CA MET A 56 6.42 -4.86 -9.07
C MET A 56 7.05 -3.50 -9.38
N LYS A 57 6.98 -3.03 -10.62
CA LYS A 57 7.42 -1.67 -10.98
C LYS A 57 6.56 -0.61 -10.31
N LEU A 58 5.24 -0.83 -10.28
CA LEU A 58 4.31 0.08 -9.63
C LEU A 58 4.45 0.02 -8.11
N TYR A 59 4.52 -1.18 -7.53
CA TYR A 59 4.52 -1.37 -6.08
C TYR A 59 5.93 -1.27 -5.46
N ASN A 60 6.85 -0.49 -6.06
CA ASN A 60 8.14 -0.23 -5.43
C ASN A 60 8.00 0.78 -4.27
N PRO A 61 8.84 0.66 -3.21
CA PRO A 61 8.68 1.45 -1.99
C PRO A 61 8.74 2.96 -2.20
N GLU A 62 9.55 3.45 -3.14
CA GLU A 62 9.71 4.89 -3.40
C GLU A 62 8.44 5.48 -4.00
N PHE A 63 7.91 4.85 -5.05
CA PHE A 63 6.65 5.26 -5.65
C PHE A 63 5.49 5.17 -4.66
N ILE A 64 5.40 4.07 -3.91
CA ILE A 64 4.34 3.84 -2.94
C ILE A 64 4.31 4.93 -1.86
N LYS A 65 5.47 5.35 -1.39
CA LYS A 65 5.58 6.43 -0.40
C LYS A 65 5.07 7.76 -0.97
N GLU A 66 5.48 8.10 -2.19
CA GLU A 66 5.03 9.33 -2.87
C GLU A 66 3.52 9.28 -3.15
N TYR A 67 3.04 8.16 -3.69
CA TYR A 67 1.64 7.93 -4.00
C TYR A 67 0.74 8.09 -2.76
N GLY A 68 1.09 7.42 -1.66
CA GLY A 68 0.35 7.51 -0.41
C GLY A 68 0.31 8.93 0.14
N ALA A 69 1.44 9.64 0.12
CA ALA A 69 1.54 11.02 0.61
C ALA A 69 0.67 11.98 -0.21
N VAL A 70 0.67 11.86 -1.53
CA VAL A 70 -0.13 12.72 -2.42
C VAL A 70 -1.62 12.45 -2.27
N ILE A 71 -2.03 11.18 -2.15
CA ILE A 71 -3.43 10.83 -1.89
C ILE A 71 -3.89 11.42 -0.55
N ASP A 72 -3.11 11.28 0.51
CA ASP A 72 -3.45 11.83 1.82
C ASP A 72 -3.52 13.36 1.78
N GLU A 73 -2.56 14.03 1.10
CA GLU A 73 -2.60 15.48 0.88
C GLU A 73 -3.90 15.90 0.17
N THR A 74 -4.32 15.16 -0.85
CA THR A 74 -5.55 15.45 -1.60
C THR A 74 -6.80 15.29 -0.74
N ILE A 75 -6.91 14.19 0.01
CA ILE A 75 -8.03 13.94 0.93
C ILE A 75 -8.10 15.02 2.02
N GLU A 76 -6.95 15.39 2.61
CA GLU A 76 -6.92 16.43 3.63
C GLU A 76 -7.28 17.81 3.09
N PHE A 77 -6.81 18.15 1.90
CA PHE A 77 -7.18 19.41 1.22
C PHE A 77 -8.69 19.47 0.98
N GLU A 78 -9.30 18.41 0.46
CA GLU A 78 -10.74 18.37 0.23
C GLU A 78 -11.55 18.46 1.53
N LYS A 79 -11.10 17.80 2.59
CA LYS A 79 -11.72 17.93 3.92
C LYS A 79 -11.67 19.37 4.44
N LYS A 80 -10.54 20.06 4.30
CA LYS A 80 -10.35 21.46 4.76
C LYS A 80 -11.16 22.45 3.92
N SER A 81 -11.22 22.25 2.62
CA SER A 81 -11.98 23.11 1.70
C SER A 81 -13.49 22.86 1.73
N GLY A 82 -13.93 21.77 2.32
CA GLY A 82 -15.34 21.33 2.32
C GLY A 82 -15.86 20.85 0.95
N LYS A 83 -14.96 20.73 -0.02
CA LYS A 83 -15.30 20.23 -1.37
C LYS A 83 -14.79 18.80 -1.52
N LYS A 84 -15.70 17.84 -1.62
CA LYS A 84 -15.35 16.45 -1.89
C LYS A 84 -15.45 16.18 -3.39
N VAL A 85 -14.32 16.15 -4.07
CA VAL A 85 -14.26 15.81 -5.51
C VAL A 85 -13.87 14.34 -5.67
N TYR A 86 -12.81 13.90 -4.98
CA TYR A 86 -12.23 12.56 -5.09
C TYR A 86 -12.15 11.82 -3.75
N THR A 87 -12.45 12.44 -2.60
CA THR A 87 -12.21 11.87 -1.27
C THR A 87 -12.78 10.46 -1.12
N ASP A 88 -14.05 10.25 -1.50
CA ASP A 88 -14.72 8.97 -1.27
C ASP A 88 -14.13 7.87 -2.17
N GLU A 89 -13.78 8.19 -3.41
CA GLU A 89 -13.10 7.28 -4.34
C GLU A 89 -11.67 6.96 -3.88
N LEU A 90 -10.92 7.95 -3.43
CA LEU A 90 -9.55 7.78 -2.95
C LEU A 90 -9.44 6.92 -1.69
N ILE A 91 -10.43 6.98 -0.81
CA ILE A 91 -10.49 6.10 0.37
C ILE A 91 -10.64 4.64 -0.05
N LEU A 92 -11.49 4.36 -1.04
CA LEU A 92 -11.68 3.02 -1.59
C LEU A 92 -10.43 2.56 -2.35
N GLU A 93 -9.86 3.42 -3.18
CA GLU A 93 -8.66 3.14 -3.95
C GLU A 93 -7.46 2.83 -3.04
N LYS A 94 -7.29 3.55 -1.92
CA LYS A 94 -6.26 3.21 -0.93
C LYS A 94 -6.43 1.79 -0.39
N ALA A 95 -7.66 1.38 -0.08
CA ALA A 95 -7.93 0.04 0.42
C ALA A 95 -7.63 -1.03 -0.63
N ASP A 96 -8.05 -0.82 -1.87
CA ASP A 96 -7.81 -1.73 -2.99
C ASP A 96 -6.31 -1.83 -3.31
N PHE A 97 -5.61 -0.71 -3.27
CA PHE A 97 -4.17 -0.65 -3.50
C PHE A 97 -3.37 -1.42 -2.44
N LYS A 98 -3.73 -1.25 -1.16
CA LYS A 98 -3.18 -2.07 -0.05
C LYS A 98 -3.42 -3.55 -0.27
N GLN A 99 -4.63 -3.92 -0.63
CA GLN A 99 -4.98 -5.31 -0.92
C GLN A 99 -4.18 -5.86 -2.09
N GLY A 100 -3.99 -5.09 -3.15
CA GLY A 100 -3.17 -5.47 -4.32
C GLY A 100 -1.72 -5.74 -3.93
N ILE A 101 -1.08 -4.83 -3.16
CA ILE A 101 0.29 -5.02 -2.68
C ILE A 101 0.39 -6.27 -1.79
N ASN A 102 -0.54 -6.45 -0.86
CA ASN A 102 -0.54 -7.60 0.04
C ASN A 102 -0.69 -8.92 -0.73
N THR A 103 -1.60 -8.98 -1.69
CA THR A 103 -1.80 -10.16 -2.55
C THR A 103 -0.53 -10.48 -3.35
N LEU A 104 0.14 -9.47 -3.91
CA LEU A 104 1.41 -9.65 -4.60
C LEU A 104 2.48 -10.19 -3.64
N ALA A 105 2.62 -9.60 -2.45
CA ALA A 105 3.63 -9.99 -1.46
C ALA A 105 3.44 -11.46 -1.03
N LEU A 106 2.21 -11.88 -0.74
CA LEU A 106 1.87 -13.25 -0.40
C LEU A 106 2.13 -14.23 -1.56
N SER A 107 1.78 -13.86 -2.78
CA SER A 107 2.04 -14.68 -3.98
C SER A 107 3.54 -14.87 -4.22
N LEU A 108 4.33 -13.81 -4.08
CA LEU A 108 5.80 -13.88 -4.20
C LEU A 108 6.42 -14.74 -3.11
N ASN A 109 5.95 -14.62 -1.87
CA ASN A 109 6.39 -15.46 -0.75
C ASN A 109 6.07 -16.93 -1.00
N SER A 110 4.85 -17.27 -1.42
CA SER A 110 4.44 -18.63 -1.76
C SER A 110 5.26 -19.23 -2.91
N ALA A 111 5.73 -18.39 -3.84
CA ALA A 111 6.63 -18.77 -4.92
C ALA A 111 8.12 -18.82 -4.50
N SER A 112 8.42 -18.66 -3.21
CA SER A 112 9.80 -18.59 -2.65
C SER A 112 10.66 -17.46 -3.25
N LYS A 113 10.03 -16.42 -3.80
CA LYS A 113 10.68 -15.19 -4.28
C LYS A 113 10.86 -14.21 -3.12
N PHE A 114 11.67 -14.62 -2.14
CA PHE A 114 11.76 -13.93 -0.85
C PHE A 114 12.27 -12.50 -0.95
N LYS A 115 13.18 -12.20 -1.86
CA LYS A 115 13.69 -10.85 -2.06
C LYS A 115 12.59 -9.90 -2.55
N GLU A 116 11.84 -10.33 -3.55
CA GLU A 116 10.74 -9.57 -4.12
C GLU A 116 9.57 -9.46 -3.13
N ALA A 117 9.27 -10.53 -2.40
CA ALA A 117 8.25 -10.53 -1.36
C ALA A 117 8.61 -9.56 -0.23
N SER A 118 9.87 -9.53 0.20
CA SER A 118 10.38 -8.55 1.17
C SER A 118 10.14 -7.11 0.70
N ALA A 119 10.48 -6.81 -0.56
CA ALA A 119 10.25 -5.47 -1.13
C ALA A 119 8.76 -5.10 -1.16
N ALA A 120 7.88 -6.05 -1.54
CA ALA A 120 6.44 -5.81 -1.58
C ALA A 120 5.85 -5.57 -0.18
N PHE A 121 6.24 -6.35 0.84
CA PHE A 121 5.82 -6.10 2.22
C PHE A 121 6.37 -4.77 2.76
N TYR A 122 7.59 -4.40 2.41
CA TYR A 122 8.13 -3.09 2.78
C TYR A 122 7.36 -1.95 2.11
N SER A 123 6.93 -2.12 0.86
CA SER A 123 6.05 -1.16 0.17
C SER A 123 4.71 -0.99 0.90
N LEU A 124 4.12 -2.09 1.37
CA LEU A 124 2.87 -2.06 2.13
C LEU A 124 3.04 -1.27 3.44
N TYR A 125 4.13 -1.51 4.16
CA TYR A 125 4.46 -0.73 5.36
C TYR A 125 4.66 0.76 5.04
N THR A 126 5.42 1.11 4.00
CA THR A 126 5.66 2.52 3.66
C THR A 126 4.41 3.25 3.21
N PHE A 127 3.42 2.53 2.68
CA PHE A 127 2.13 3.08 2.29
C PHE A 127 1.24 3.43 3.49
N ASP A 128 1.27 2.62 4.55
CA ASP A 128 0.48 2.83 5.77
C ASP A 128 1.26 2.42 7.04
N PRO A 129 2.29 3.19 7.43
CA PRO A 129 3.18 2.81 8.54
C PRO A 129 2.47 2.60 9.87
N LYS A 130 1.32 3.25 10.08
CA LYS A 130 0.56 3.16 11.34
C LYS A 130 -0.12 1.80 11.52
N ASN A 131 -0.58 1.22 10.41
CA ASN A 131 -1.39 -0.01 10.45
C ASN A 131 -0.63 -1.23 9.94
N GLU A 132 0.51 -1.04 9.27
CA GLU A 132 1.25 -2.09 8.56
C GLU A 132 2.59 -2.46 9.21
N GLY A 133 2.72 -2.29 10.52
CA GLY A 133 3.94 -2.68 11.25
C GLY A 133 4.27 -4.17 11.11
N LYS A 134 3.27 -5.04 11.01
CA LYS A 134 3.43 -6.47 10.70
C LYS A 134 4.07 -6.68 9.32
N SER A 135 3.74 -5.84 8.35
CA SER A 135 4.34 -5.90 7.01
C SER A 135 5.83 -5.56 7.04
N LEU A 136 6.25 -4.60 7.88
CA LEU A 136 7.67 -4.33 8.11
C LEU A 136 8.39 -5.55 8.72
N GLN A 137 7.77 -6.21 9.70
CA GLN A 137 8.31 -7.45 10.28
C GLN A 137 8.45 -8.55 9.24
N ASN A 138 7.43 -8.77 8.41
CA ASN A 138 7.48 -9.74 7.32
C ASN A 138 8.59 -9.41 6.32
N ALA A 139 8.74 -8.13 5.95
CA ALA A 139 9.81 -7.69 5.07
C ALA A 139 11.21 -8.01 5.63
N ALA A 140 11.43 -7.78 6.92
CA ALA A 140 12.70 -8.07 7.59
C ALA A 140 13.01 -9.58 7.61
N ILE A 141 12.03 -10.41 7.95
CA ILE A 141 12.16 -11.89 7.95
C ILE A 141 12.51 -12.39 6.55
N LEU A 142 11.80 -11.91 5.52
CA LEU A 142 11.98 -12.35 4.15
C LEU A 142 13.31 -11.88 3.54
N ALA A 143 13.82 -10.71 3.94
CA ALA A 143 15.17 -10.27 3.58
C ALA A 143 16.24 -11.26 4.09
N VAL A 144 16.09 -11.72 5.33
CA VAL A 144 16.98 -12.74 5.90
C VAL A 144 16.86 -14.08 5.16
N GLN A 145 15.63 -14.51 4.84
CA GLN A 145 15.39 -15.73 4.05
C GLN A 145 15.96 -15.65 2.62
N ALA A 146 16.01 -14.44 2.06
CA ALA A 146 16.65 -14.16 0.78
C ALA A 146 18.19 -14.10 0.88
N ASN A 147 18.79 -14.32 2.06
CA ASN A 147 20.21 -14.13 2.38
C ASN A 147 20.70 -12.68 2.21
N ASP A 148 19.79 -11.70 2.17
CA ASP A 148 20.14 -10.28 2.18
C ASP A 148 20.22 -9.78 3.64
N TYR A 149 21.26 -10.20 4.33
CA TYR A 149 21.45 -9.88 5.76
C TYR A 149 21.61 -8.38 6.02
N LYS A 150 22.18 -7.64 5.05
CA LYS A 150 22.33 -6.19 5.17
C LYS A 150 20.97 -5.48 5.14
N LEU A 151 20.11 -5.87 4.23
CA LEU A 151 18.74 -5.37 4.19
C LEU A 151 17.97 -5.83 5.43
N GLY A 152 18.09 -7.10 5.81
CA GLY A 152 17.47 -7.65 7.01
C GLY A 152 17.83 -6.84 8.26
N GLN A 153 19.10 -6.56 8.48
CA GLN A 153 19.56 -5.72 9.60
C GLN A 153 18.90 -4.34 9.56
N LYS A 154 18.92 -3.65 8.42
CA LYS A 154 18.30 -2.34 8.26
C LYS A 154 16.82 -2.35 8.61
N LEU A 155 16.08 -3.35 8.12
CA LEU A 155 14.64 -3.46 8.35
C LEU A 155 14.32 -3.81 9.81
N TYR A 156 15.12 -4.63 10.49
CA TYR A 156 14.97 -4.88 11.92
C TYR A 156 15.31 -3.65 12.77
N GLU A 157 16.30 -2.84 12.40
CA GLU A 157 16.59 -1.56 13.06
C GLU A 157 15.41 -0.59 12.91
N GLU A 158 14.81 -0.51 11.72
CA GLU A 158 13.60 0.29 11.47
C GLU A 158 12.40 -0.23 12.28
N LEU A 159 12.20 -1.54 12.32
CA LEU A 159 11.16 -2.19 13.13
C LEU A 159 11.30 -1.88 14.61
N ASN A 160 12.51 -1.98 15.17
CA ASN A 160 12.79 -1.66 16.58
C ASN A 160 12.51 -0.19 16.91
N ASN A 161 12.59 0.70 15.93
CA ASN A 161 12.29 2.12 16.09
C ASN A 161 10.85 2.49 15.74
N SER A 162 10.06 1.55 15.20
CA SER A 162 8.67 1.77 14.80
C SER A 162 7.73 1.87 15.98
N ASP A 163 6.61 2.57 15.78
CA ASP A 163 5.53 2.62 16.77
C ASP A 163 4.88 1.25 16.99
N TYR A 164 4.97 0.36 16.00
CA TYR A 164 4.44 -1.00 16.07
C TYR A 164 5.04 -1.81 17.23
N LEU A 165 6.36 -1.75 17.45
CA LEU A 165 7.00 -2.44 18.57
C LEU A 165 7.01 -1.61 19.86
N LYS A 166 7.06 -0.28 19.77
CA LYS A 166 7.13 0.58 20.97
C LYS A 166 5.78 0.76 21.64
N ASN A 167 4.72 0.89 20.86
CA ASN A 167 3.39 1.23 21.31
C ASN A 167 2.31 0.30 20.75
N GLY A 168 2.71 -0.73 20.00
CA GLY A 168 1.80 -1.62 19.32
C GLY A 168 1.02 -2.51 20.28
N VAL A 169 -0.29 -2.53 20.13
CA VAL A 169 -1.16 -3.52 20.74
C VAL A 169 -1.29 -4.67 19.77
N ILE A 170 -0.88 -5.86 20.17
CA ILE A 170 -1.12 -7.09 19.41
C ILE A 170 -2.56 -7.52 19.69
N TYR A 171 -3.36 -7.61 18.66
CA TYR A 171 -4.73 -8.12 18.75
C TYR A 171 -4.73 -9.60 18.44
N THR A 172 -5.05 -10.45 19.43
CA THR A 172 -5.10 -11.89 19.23
C THR A 172 -6.50 -12.45 19.42
N ALA A 173 -6.79 -13.58 18.79
CA ALA A 173 -7.98 -14.37 19.04
C ALA A 173 -7.69 -15.86 18.81
N ILE A 174 -8.43 -16.73 19.47
CA ILE A 174 -8.30 -18.18 19.32
C ILE A 174 -9.14 -18.64 18.12
N ASN A 175 -8.51 -19.27 17.15
CA ASN A 175 -9.20 -19.93 16.05
C ASN A 175 -9.90 -21.19 16.59
N LYS A 176 -11.24 -21.24 16.51
CA LYS A 176 -12.03 -22.33 17.06
C LYS A 176 -11.81 -23.67 16.35
N ALA A 177 -11.38 -23.66 15.11
CA ALA A 177 -11.14 -24.90 14.37
C ALA A 177 -9.80 -25.53 14.71
N SER A 178 -8.75 -24.73 14.92
CA SER A 178 -7.39 -25.21 15.23
C SER A 178 -7.04 -25.14 16.71
N GLY A 179 -7.75 -24.33 17.50
CA GLY A 179 -7.40 -24.02 18.89
C GLY A 179 -6.16 -23.13 19.01
N SER A 180 -5.59 -22.66 17.91
CA SER A 180 -4.40 -21.81 17.91
C SER A 180 -4.74 -20.35 18.11
N GLU A 181 -3.84 -19.63 18.80
CA GLU A 181 -3.91 -18.17 18.87
C GLU A 181 -3.38 -17.56 17.57
N GLU A 182 -4.17 -16.67 16.97
CA GLU A 182 -3.86 -15.96 15.74
C GLU A 182 -3.80 -14.46 15.99
N GLU A 183 -2.85 -13.79 15.31
CA GLU A 183 -2.66 -12.35 15.39
C GLU A 183 -3.43 -11.64 14.28
N PHE A 184 -3.96 -10.45 14.60
CA PHE A 184 -4.70 -9.58 13.70
C PHE A 184 -4.05 -8.20 13.63
N ASN A 185 -4.10 -7.58 12.45
CA ASN A 185 -3.48 -6.28 12.22
C ASN A 185 -4.21 -5.13 12.90
N SER A 186 -5.51 -5.32 13.24
CA SER A 186 -6.30 -4.31 13.93
C SER A 186 -7.37 -4.92 14.83
N LYS A 187 -7.88 -4.09 15.75
CA LYS A 187 -9.02 -4.44 16.60
C LYS A 187 -10.29 -4.73 15.78
N GLU A 188 -10.48 -3.99 14.72
CA GLU A 188 -11.61 -4.10 13.80
C GLU A 188 -11.58 -5.43 13.07
N GLU A 189 -10.42 -5.81 12.53
CA GLU A 189 -10.21 -7.09 11.88
C GLU A 189 -10.49 -8.24 12.84
N ARG A 190 -9.88 -8.25 14.02
CA ARG A 190 -10.17 -9.26 15.06
C ARG A 190 -11.65 -9.35 15.37
N SER A 191 -12.32 -8.20 15.56
CA SER A 191 -13.74 -8.16 15.90
C SER A 191 -14.61 -8.75 14.81
N LYS A 192 -14.24 -8.55 13.53
CA LYS A 192 -14.92 -9.16 12.38
C LYS A 192 -14.87 -10.69 12.45
N TYR A 193 -13.71 -11.29 12.68
CA TYR A 193 -13.56 -12.74 12.77
C TYR A 193 -14.28 -13.35 13.98
N ILE A 194 -14.28 -12.63 15.11
CA ILE A 194 -15.08 -13.03 16.29
C ILE A 194 -16.58 -12.97 15.97
N SER A 195 -17.04 -11.93 15.29
CA SER A 195 -18.47 -11.78 14.89
C SER A 195 -18.90 -12.83 13.89
N LEU A 196 -18.01 -13.29 13.02
CA LEU A 196 -18.24 -14.40 12.10
C LEU A 196 -18.30 -15.77 12.81
N GLY A 197 -17.99 -15.82 14.10
CA GLY A 197 -18.02 -17.02 14.92
C GLY A 197 -16.86 -17.99 14.67
N THR A 198 -15.89 -17.65 13.84
CA THR A 198 -14.70 -18.47 13.53
C THR A 198 -13.63 -18.37 14.61
N HIS A 199 -13.64 -17.29 15.37
CA HIS A 199 -12.69 -17.01 16.43
C HIS A 199 -13.38 -16.63 17.74
N GLU A 200 -12.65 -16.73 18.84
CA GLU A 200 -13.09 -16.26 20.16
C GLU A 200 -11.98 -15.45 20.84
N LYS A 201 -12.34 -14.67 21.87
CA LYS A 201 -11.35 -13.91 22.65
C LYS A 201 -10.42 -14.88 23.37
N PRO A 202 -9.12 -14.54 23.50
CA PRO A 202 -8.18 -15.31 24.31
C PRO A 202 -8.60 -15.41 25.76
#